data_da3eaa5dfaaeb56a6b58fc7b4c3f189c
#
_entry.id   da3eaa5dfaaeb56a6b58fc7b4c3f189c
#
_cell.length_a   1.000
_cell.length_b   1.000
_cell.length_c   1.000
_cell.angle_alpha   90.00
_cell.angle_beta   90.00
_cell.angle_gamma   90.00
#
_symmetry.space_group_name_H-M   'P 1'
#
loop_
_entity.id
_entity.type
_entity.pdbx_description
1 polymer ?
#
loop_
_entity_poly.entity_id
_entity_poly.type
_entity_poly.pdbx_seq_one_letter_code
_entity_poly.pdbx_strand_id
1 'polypeptide(L)'
;NSAIEVVHENPYILASSHIGASFAEADSLALALGLDGDSLNRVCAAVVFELVHNSGNGHCFIPRGKLTMATSQLIGVAHELVEDAVDKLAETGEIVCCTVAGLDACYLAPLYEAETYTANRIKSMCRAKAERKVDITSIVLRLEAANDIEYAPMQREAIALASARESASAKLAPI
;
A
#
# COMPACT_ATOMS: atom_id res chain seq x y z
N ASN A 1 -16.38 27.71 3.04
CA ASN A 1 -16.19 27.63 1.60
C ASN A 1 -17.26 26.70 1.01
N SER A 2 -17.85 27.06 -0.13
CA SER A 2 -18.76 26.16 -0.84
C SER A 2 -17.95 25.04 -1.53
N ALA A 3 -18.57 23.89 -1.80
CA ALA A 3 -17.90 22.81 -2.53
C ALA A 3 -17.37 23.28 -3.91
N ILE A 4 -18.07 24.24 -4.53
CA ILE A 4 -17.67 24.84 -5.81
C ILE A 4 -16.36 25.61 -5.66
N GLU A 5 -16.21 26.43 -4.61
CA GLU A 5 -14.98 27.18 -4.36
C GLU A 5 -13.78 26.24 -4.16
N VAL A 6 -13.96 25.18 -3.40
CA VAL A 6 -12.91 24.19 -3.15
C VAL A 6 -12.46 23.50 -4.45
N VAL A 7 -13.42 23.12 -5.32
CA VAL A 7 -13.10 22.52 -6.63
C VAL A 7 -12.46 23.55 -7.58
N HIS A 8 -12.83 24.82 -7.50
CA HIS A 8 -12.18 25.87 -8.28
C HIS A 8 -10.72 26.12 -7.85
N GLU A 9 -10.44 26.06 -6.53
CA GLU A 9 -9.08 26.21 -6.01
C GLU A 9 -8.19 24.99 -6.32
N ASN A 10 -8.75 23.78 -6.24
CA ASN A 10 -8.03 22.55 -6.52
C ASN A 10 -8.96 21.47 -7.12
N PRO A 11 -9.13 21.42 -8.45
CA PRO A 11 -9.96 20.41 -9.11
C PRO A 11 -9.48 18.96 -8.89
N TYR A 12 -8.20 18.76 -8.54
CA TYR A 12 -7.64 17.43 -8.34
C TYR A 12 -8.17 16.73 -7.08
N ILE A 13 -8.85 17.43 -6.19
CA ILE A 13 -9.63 16.83 -5.10
C ILE A 13 -10.66 15.81 -5.66
N LEU A 14 -11.20 16.05 -6.85
CA LEU A 14 -12.14 15.14 -7.51
C LEU A 14 -11.51 13.76 -7.80
N ALA A 15 -10.20 13.70 -8.02
CA ALA A 15 -9.46 12.45 -8.26
C ALA A 15 -9.09 11.72 -6.96
N SER A 16 -9.49 12.23 -5.79
CA SER A 16 -9.30 11.54 -4.53
C SER A 16 -10.10 10.23 -4.47
N SER A 17 -9.62 9.26 -3.68
CA SER A 17 -10.28 7.96 -3.47
C SER A 17 -11.72 8.07 -2.93
N HIS A 18 -12.08 9.19 -2.32
CA HIS A 18 -13.41 9.43 -1.76
C HIS A 18 -14.44 9.86 -2.82
N ILE A 19 -13.99 10.54 -3.89
CA ILE A 19 -14.87 11.05 -4.96
C ILE A 19 -14.76 10.16 -6.20
N GLY A 20 -13.54 9.75 -6.57
CA GLY A 20 -13.30 8.69 -7.55
C GLY A 20 -13.35 9.14 -9.01
N ALA A 21 -13.24 10.44 -9.32
CA ALA A 21 -12.99 10.88 -10.68
C ALA A 21 -11.58 10.45 -11.12
N SER A 22 -11.38 10.22 -12.41
CA SER A 22 -10.05 9.93 -12.93
C SER A 22 -9.16 11.18 -12.92
N PHE A 23 -7.83 10.97 -12.87
CA PHE A 23 -6.88 12.09 -13.03
C PHE A 23 -7.13 12.86 -14.32
N ALA A 24 -7.39 12.16 -15.43
CA ALA A 24 -7.63 12.79 -16.72
C ALA A 24 -8.88 13.71 -16.74
N GLU A 25 -9.96 13.34 -16.05
CA GLU A 25 -11.16 14.17 -15.92
C GLU A 25 -10.88 15.41 -15.07
N ALA A 26 -10.19 15.25 -13.94
CA ALA A 26 -9.80 16.35 -13.08
C ALA A 26 -8.83 17.31 -13.77
N ASP A 27 -7.87 16.78 -14.53
CA ASP A 27 -6.89 17.55 -15.29
C ASP A 27 -7.55 18.35 -16.42
N SER A 28 -8.47 17.72 -17.16
CA SER A 28 -9.26 18.39 -18.20
C SER A 28 -10.08 19.55 -17.63
N LEU A 29 -10.70 19.36 -16.45
CA LEU A 29 -11.43 20.42 -15.76
C LEU A 29 -10.50 21.54 -15.31
N ALA A 30 -9.36 21.23 -14.72
CA ALA A 30 -8.38 22.19 -14.25
C ALA A 30 -7.89 23.11 -15.38
N LEU A 31 -7.53 22.52 -16.52
CA LEU A 31 -7.10 23.25 -17.71
C LEU A 31 -8.22 24.08 -18.30
N ALA A 32 -9.48 23.59 -18.32
CA ALA A 32 -10.65 24.34 -18.77
C ALA A 32 -10.97 25.54 -17.86
N LEU A 33 -10.66 25.45 -16.58
CA LEU A 33 -10.75 26.55 -15.60
C LEU A 33 -9.58 27.55 -15.71
N GLY A 34 -8.60 27.29 -16.60
CA GLY A 34 -7.45 28.16 -16.82
C GLY A 34 -6.35 28.04 -15.78
N LEU A 35 -6.30 26.95 -15.03
CA LEU A 35 -5.22 26.68 -14.10
C LEU A 35 -3.93 26.37 -14.85
N ASP A 36 -2.81 26.82 -14.25
CA ASP A 36 -1.48 26.65 -14.82
C ASP A 36 -1.12 25.17 -14.96
N GLY A 37 -0.62 24.79 -16.14
CA GLY A 37 -0.16 23.43 -16.43
C GLY A 37 1.03 22.98 -15.56
N ASP A 38 1.80 23.92 -15.00
CA ASP A 38 2.94 23.66 -14.11
C ASP A 38 2.58 23.83 -12.63
N SER A 39 1.28 23.98 -12.31
CA SER A 39 0.84 24.18 -10.93
C SER A 39 1.22 23.00 -10.04
N LEU A 40 1.68 23.29 -8.82
CA LEU A 40 2.07 22.26 -7.84
C LEU A 40 0.95 21.26 -7.58
N ASN A 41 -0.32 21.71 -7.52
CA ASN A 41 -1.46 20.81 -7.32
C ASN A 41 -1.60 19.78 -8.45
N ARG A 42 -1.37 20.20 -9.70
CA ARG A 42 -1.37 19.31 -10.87
C ARG A 42 -0.27 18.26 -10.75
N VAL A 43 0.95 18.70 -10.46
CA VAL A 43 2.11 17.83 -10.39
C VAL A 43 1.96 16.83 -9.22
N CYS A 44 1.52 17.27 -8.05
CA CYS A 44 1.20 16.39 -6.92
C CYS A 44 0.14 15.35 -7.27
N ALA A 45 -0.94 15.76 -7.93
CA ALA A 45 -1.99 14.82 -8.34
C ALA A 45 -1.49 13.79 -9.36
N ALA A 46 -0.61 14.19 -10.30
CA ALA A 46 0.02 13.28 -11.25
C ALA A 46 0.96 12.27 -10.57
N VAL A 47 1.75 12.71 -9.58
CA VAL A 47 2.59 11.80 -8.75
C VAL A 47 1.74 10.75 -8.04
N VAL A 48 0.64 11.17 -7.41
CA VAL A 48 -0.27 10.25 -6.72
C VAL A 48 -0.93 9.31 -7.73
N PHE A 49 -1.35 9.81 -8.89
CA PHE A 49 -1.92 9.00 -9.96
C PHE A 49 -0.96 7.89 -10.41
N GLU A 50 0.32 8.21 -10.64
CA GLU A 50 1.33 7.21 -11.03
C GLU A 50 1.50 6.11 -9.96
N LEU A 51 1.52 6.49 -8.69
CA LEU A 51 1.62 5.53 -7.57
C LEU A 51 0.36 4.64 -7.50
N VAL A 52 -0.84 5.21 -7.64
CA VAL A 52 -2.11 4.46 -7.65
C VAL A 52 -2.18 3.52 -8.85
N HIS A 53 -1.83 4.01 -10.05
CA HIS A 53 -1.83 3.20 -11.26
C HIS A 53 -0.91 1.97 -11.14
N ASN A 54 0.30 2.17 -10.63
CA ASN A 54 1.26 1.09 -10.44
C ASN A 54 0.85 0.12 -9.31
N SER A 55 0.14 0.59 -8.28
CA SER A 55 -0.40 -0.28 -7.25
C SER A 55 -1.45 -1.25 -7.80
N GLY A 56 -2.26 -0.82 -8.75
CA GLY A 56 -3.18 -1.68 -9.50
C GLY A 56 -2.48 -2.79 -10.29
N ASN A 57 -1.20 -2.62 -10.64
CA ASN A 57 -0.35 -3.61 -11.28
C ASN A 57 0.45 -4.47 -10.29
N GLY A 58 0.17 -4.36 -8.99
CA GLY A 58 0.81 -5.16 -7.94
C GLY A 58 2.11 -4.58 -7.38
N HIS A 59 2.43 -3.32 -7.66
CA HIS A 59 3.61 -2.65 -7.13
C HIS A 59 3.26 -1.80 -5.90
N CYS A 60 3.87 -2.11 -4.74
CA CYS A 60 3.65 -1.35 -3.51
C CYS A 60 4.36 0.00 -3.52
N PHE A 61 5.47 0.12 -4.26
CA PHE A 61 6.27 1.34 -4.38
C PHE A 61 6.83 1.53 -5.79
N ILE A 62 7.27 2.75 -6.07
CA ILE A 62 8.04 3.08 -7.28
C ILE A 62 9.37 3.70 -6.82
N PRO A 63 10.52 3.32 -7.42
CA PRO A 63 11.78 4.05 -7.21
C PRO A 63 11.64 5.51 -7.60
N ARG A 64 12.13 6.44 -6.73
CA ARG A 64 11.94 7.89 -6.88
C ARG A 64 12.28 8.38 -8.29
N GLY A 65 13.44 8.04 -8.82
CA GLY A 65 13.85 8.48 -10.16
C GLY A 65 12.95 7.93 -11.29
N LYS A 66 12.33 6.75 -11.11
CA LYS A 66 11.35 6.23 -12.08
C LYS A 66 10.02 6.97 -11.98
N LEU A 67 9.58 7.27 -10.75
CA LEU A 67 8.37 8.03 -10.48
C LEU A 67 8.48 9.43 -11.10
N THR A 68 9.60 10.14 -10.84
CA THR A 68 9.88 11.47 -11.38
C THR A 68 9.85 11.46 -12.90
N MET A 69 10.52 10.50 -13.52
CA MET A 69 10.57 10.38 -14.98
C MET A 69 9.18 10.08 -15.58
N ALA A 70 8.44 9.13 -15.03
CA ALA A 70 7.11 8.76 -15.52
C ALA A 70 6.13 9.92 -15.41
N THR A 71 6.10 10.60 -14.25
CA THR A 71 5.24 11.76 -14.01
C THR A 71 5.58 12.92 -14.95
N SER A 72 6.87 13.24 -15.09
CA SER A 72 7.34 14.29 -16.02
C SER A 72 6.89 14.02 -17.46
N GLN A 73 6.97 12.76 -17.91
CA GLN A 73 6.52 12.35 -19.25
C GLN A 73 4.99 12.40 -19.38
N LEU A 74 4.26 12.01 -18.33
CA LEU A 74 2.79 11.96 -18.34
C LEU A 74 2.17 13.33 -18.58
N ILE A 75 2.65 14.36 -17.85
CA ILE A 75 2.04 15.70 -17.87
C ILE A 75 2.89 16.77 -18.57
N GLY A 76 4.09 16.40 -19.07
CA GLY A 76 4.95 17.27 -19.87
C GLY A 76 5.62 18.40 -19.11
N VAL A 77 6.00 18.19 -17.83
CA VAL A 77 6.65 19.19 -16.98
C VAL A 77 8.13 18.85 -16.73
N ALA A 78 8.89 19.82 -16.24
CA ALA A 78 10.29 19.63 -15.87
C ALA A 78 10.43 18.67 -14.68
N HIS A 79 11.55 17.91 -14.64
CA HIS A 79 11.82 16.93 -13.57
C HIS A 79 11.89 17.59 -12.19
N GLU A 80 12.45 18.79 -12.10
CA GLU A 80 12.62 19.55 -10.88
C GLU A 80 11.27 19.81 -10.20
N LEU A 81 10.24 20.16 -10.97
CA LEU A 81 8.90 20.37 -10.44
C LEU A 81 8.28 19.10 -9.86
N VAL A 82 8.60 17.94 -10.45
CA VAL A 82 8.14 16.66 -9.93
C VAL A 82 8.88 16.29 -8.64
N GLU A 83 10.19 16.57 -8.56
CA GLU A 83 10.95 16.36 -7.32
C GLU A 83 10.39 17.19 -6.16
N ASP A 84 10.11 18.48 -6.42
CA ASP A 84 9.48 19.38 -5.45
C ASP A 84 8.09 18.86 -5.00
N ALA A 85 7.30 18.32 -5.94
CA ALA A 85 6.01 17.74 -5.63
C ALA A 85 6.12 16.44 -4.80
N VAL A 86 7.10 15.59 -5.09
CA VAL A 86 7.39 14.38 -4.29
C VAL A 86 7.78 14.77 -2.86
N ASP A 87 8.66 15.77 -2.70
CA ASP A 87 9.05 16.25 -1.37
C ASP A 87 7.86 16.86 -0.63
N LYS A 88 7.03 17.63 -1.31
CA LYS A 88 5.81 18.20 -0.73
C LYS A 88 4.82 17.14 -0.26
N LEU A 89 4.58 16.12 -1.06
CA LEU A 89 3.70 15.01 -0.70
C LEU A 89 4.25 14.17 0.46
N ALA A 90 5.58 14.04 0.56
CA ALA A 90 6.22 13.39 1.69
C ALA A 90 6.11 14.23 2.97
N GLU A 91 6.24 15.57 2.89
CA GLU A 91 6.03 16.47 4.02
C GLU A 91 4.59 16.45 4.55
N THR A 92 3.59 16.36 3.66
CA THR A 92 2.18 16.27 4.05
C THR A 92 1.77 14.88 4.53
N GLY A 93 2.63 13.87 4.32
CA GLY A 93 2.38 12.49 4.72
C GLY A 93 1.43 11.74 3.77
N GLU A 94 1.16 12.25 2.58
CA GLU A 94 0.38 11.56 1.56
C GLU A 94 1.16 10.40 0.93
N ILE A 95 2.47 10.57 0.83
CA ILE A 95 3.39 9.52 0.41
C ILE A 95 4.49 9.32 1.47
N VAL A 96 5.16 8.18 1.41
CA VAL A 96 6.31 7.87 2.25
C VAL A 96 7.50 7.57 1.36
N CYS A 97 8.59 8.32 1.54
CA CYS A 97 9.86 8.06 0.88
C CYS A 97 10.82 7.39 1.86
N CYS A 98 11.38 6.25 1.48
CA CYS A 98 12.34 5.51 2.32
C CYS A 98 13.27 4.66 1.46
N THR A 99 14.40 4.23 2.05
CA THR A 99 15.33 3.34 1.35
C THR A 99 14.93 1.87 1.54
N VAL A 100 14.67 1.17 0.44
CA VAL A 100 14.37 -0.27 0.41
C VAL A 100 15.39 -0.98 -0.45
N ALA A 101 16.16 -1.89 0.14
CA ALA A 101 17.21 -2.65 -0.55
C ALA A 101 18.20 -1.75 -1.35
N GLY A 102 18.52 -0.56 -0.84
CA GLY A 102 19.41 0.40 -1.50
C GLY A 102 18.75 1.26 -2.58
N LEU A 103 17.45 1.15 -2.78
CA LEU A 103 16.65 2.00 -3.68
C LEU A 103 15.92 3.07 -2.87
N ASP A 104 15.88 4.29 -3.37
CA ASP A 104 15.03 5.34 -2.86
C ASP A 104 13.60 5.09 -3.38
N ALA A 105 12.71 4.67 -2.50
CA ALA A 105 11.39 4.16 -2.82
C ALA A 105 10.30 5.11 -2.34
N CYS A 106 9.33 5.40 -3.20
CA CYS A 106 8.14 6.20 -2.89
C CYS A 106 6.91 5.31 -2.83
N TYR A 107 6.17 5.37 -1.72
CA TYR A 107 4.94 4.63 -1.45
C TYR A 107 3.77 5.56 -1.29
N LEU A 108 2.56 5.10 -1.62
CA LEU A 108 1.36 5.66 -1.00
C LEU A 108 1.39 5.34 0.50
N ALA A 109 1.12 6.31 1.37
CA ALA A 109 1.19 6.15 2.82
C ALA A 109 0.39 4.93 3.34
N PRO A 110 -0.86 4.65 2.90
CA PRO A 110 -1.60 3.47 3.35
C PRO A 110 -0.93 2.13 2.97
N LEU A 111 -0.26 2.07 1.81
CA LEU A 111 0.45 0.85 1.38
C LEU A 111 1.70 0.61 2.22
N TYR A 112 2.45 1.66 2.52
CA TYR A 112 3.62 1.58 3.41
C TYR A 112 3.22 1.12 4.82
N GLU A 113 2.14 1.66 5.37
CA GLU A 113 1.60 1.26 6.67
C GLU A 113 1.17 -0.20 6.68
N ALA A 114 0.44 -0.65 5.64
CA ALA A 114 -0.01 -2.02 5.51
C ALA A 114 1.17 -3.01 5.41
N GLU A 115 2.20 -2.68 4.62
CA GLU A 115 3.42 -3.49 4.48
C GLU A 115 4.20 -3.56 5.79
N THR A 116 4.39 -2.42 6.44
CA THR A 116 5.07 -2.32 7.75
C THR A 116 4.32 -3.09 8.83
N TYR A 117 3.00 -2.94 8.90
CA TYR A 117 2.16 -3.70 9.83
C TYR A 117 2.31 -5.20 9.61
N THR A 118 2.18 -5.64 8.35
CA THR A 118 2.29 -7.05 7.98
C THR A 118 3.66 -7.62 8.34
N ALA A 119 4.74 -6.91 8.00
CA ALA A 119 6.10 -7.32 8.32
C ALA A 119 6.32 -7.45 9.84
N ASN A 120 5.84 -6.48 10.62
CA ASN A 120 5.94 -6.49 12.08
C ASN A 120 5.11 -7.62 12.69
N ARG A 121 3.91 -7.88 12.13
CA ARG A 121 3.05 -8.97 12.58
C ARG A 121 3.70 -10.33 12.34
N ILE A 122 4.25 -10.55 11.15
CA ILE A 122 4.98 -11.77 10.82
C ILE A 122 6.20 -11.94 11.73
N LYS A 123 7.00 -10.89 11.94
CA LYS A 123 8.14 -10.92 12.87
C LYS A 123 7.73 -11.29 14.28
N SER A 124 6.62 -10.73 14.77
CA SER A 124 6.07 -11.05 16.10
C SER A 124 5.65 -12.51 16.19
N MET A 125 4.94 -13.01 15.17
CA MET A 125 4.53 -14.42 15.09
C MET A 125 5.74 -15.37 15.05
N CYS A 126 6.80 -15.02 14.32
CA CYS A 126 8.03 -15.81 14.25
C CYS A 126 8.80 -15.84 15.58
N ARG A 127 8.72 -14.78 16.38
CA ARG A 127 9.39 -14.68 17.69
C ARG A 127 8.59 -15.30 18.84
N ALA A 128 7.28 -15.44 18.66
CA ALA A 128 6.41 -16.02 19.66
C ALA A 128 6.81 -17.49 19.90
N LYS A 129 7.05 -17.86 21.17
CA LYS A 129 7.29 -19.25 21.55
C LYS A 129 5.94 -19.94 21.75
N ALA A 130 5.81 -21.15 21.25
CA ALA A 130 4.65 -21.98 21.55
C ALA A 130 4.60 -22.28 23.06
N GLU A 131 3.55 -21.83 23.75
CA GLU A 131 3.41 -22.01 25.20
C GLU A 131 2.76 -23.34 25.59
N ARG A 132 2.12 -24.04 24.66
CA ARG A 132 1.49 -25.33 24.86
C ARG A 132 2.01 -26.37 23.88
N LYS A 133 2.47 -27.51 24.41
CA LYS A 133 2.62 -28.70 23.59
C LYS A 133 1.22 -29.34 23.44
N VAL A 134 0.56 -29.00 22.38
CA VAL A 134 -0.69 -29.68 21.99
C VAL A 134 -0.29 -30.92 21.19
N ASP A 135 -0.86 -32.08 21.54
CA ASP A 135 -0.68 -33.29 20.73
C ASP A 135 -1.50 -33.19 19.43
N ILE A 136 -0.92 -32.49 18.47
CA ILE A 136 -1.51 -32.28 17.15
C ILE A 136 -1.70 -33.58 16.41
N THR A 137 -0.82 -34.57 16.61
CA THR A 137 -0.89 -35.86 15.93
C THR A 137 -2.19 -36.58 16.28
N SER A 138 -2.55 -36.65 17.56
CA SER A 138 -3.82 -37.25 17.99
C SER A 138 -5.04 -36.50 17.49
N ILE A 139 -4.95 -35.16 17.37
CA ILE A 139 -6.06 -34.34 16.84
C ILE A 139 -6.23 -34.60 15.34
N VAL A 140 -5.15 -34.61 14.56
CA VAL A 140 -5.18 -34.89 13.13
C VAL A 140 -5.77 -36.27 12.85
N LEU A 141 -5.29 -37.31 13.54
CA LEU A 141 -5.80 -38.68 13.37
C LEU A 141 -7.31 -38.79 13.66
N ARG A 142 -7.81 -38.10 14.69
CA ARG A 142 -9.24 -38.07 15.00
C ARG A 142 -10.06 -37.36 13.92
N LEU A 143 -9.52 -36.26 13.36
CA LEU A 143 -10.19 -35.53 12.27
C LEU A 143 -10.21 -36.34 10.98
N GLU A 144 -9.11 -37.03 10.67
CA GLU A 144 -9.04 -37.96 9.52
C GLU A 144 -10.10 -39.07 9.65
N ALA A 145 -10.16 -39.72 10.80
CA ALA A 145 -11.14 -40.76 11.04
C ALA A 145 -12.61 -40.28 11.05
N ALA A 146 -12.83 -39.06 11.56
CA ALA A 146 -14.17 -38.47 11.63
C ALA A 146 -14.74 -38.05 10.27
N ASN A 147 -13.82 -37.68 9.32
CA ASN A 147 -14.22 -37.17 8.01
C ASN A 147 -13.89 -38.11 6.84
N ASP A 148 -13.41 -39.32 7.14
CA ASP A 148 -12.99 -40.32 6.15
C ASP A 148 -11.97 -39.73 5.11
N ILE A 149 -10.96 -39.01 5.61
CA ILE A 149 -9.91 -38.39 4.82
C ILE A 149 -8.54 -38.81 5.37
N GLU A 150 -7.51 -38.70 4.55
CA GLU A 150 -6.12 -38.87 4.95
C GLU A 150 -5.30 -37.67 4.44
N TYR A 151 -4.67 -36.93 5.37
CA TYR A 151 -3.78 -35.82 4.98
C TYR A 151 -2.42 -36.35 4.48
N ALA A 152 -1.94 -35.77 3.38
CA ALA A 152 -0.59 -36.04 2.91
C ALA A 152 0.48 -35.64 3.97
N PRO A 153 1.67 -36.25 3.98
CA PRO A 153 2.70 -35.96 4.97
C PRO A 153 3.03 -34.47 5.10
N MET A 154 3.12 -33.73 3.99
CA MET A 154 3.39 -32.29 3.96
C MET A 154 2.23 -31.48 4.57
N GLN A 155 1.01 -31.92 4.41
CA GLN A 155 -0.17 -31.27 5.01
C GLN A 155 -0.18 -31.47 6.53
N ARG A 156 0.13 -32.67 7.02
CA ARG A 156 0.28 -32.93 8.47
C ARG A 156 1.39 -32.10 9.09
N GLU A 157 2.50 -31.94 8.39
CA GLU A 157 3.61 -31.08 8.84
C GLU A 157 3.18 -29.60 8.88
N ALA A 158 2.50 -29.10 7.85
CA ALA A 158 2.00 -27.72 7.81
C ALA A 158 1.00 -27.45 8.94
N ILE A 159 0.07 -28.38 9.24
CA ILE A 159 -0.86 -28.28 10.36
C ILE A 159 -0.11 -28.23 11.69
N ALA A 160 0.90 -29.08 11.89
CA ALA A 160 1.70 -29.09 13.10
C ALA A 160 2.46 -27.77 13.31
N LEU A 161 3.07 -27.23 12.26
CA LEU A 161 3.79 -25.95 12.30
C LEU A 161 2.86 -24.76 12.56
N ALA A 162 1.70 -24.71 11.88
CA ALA A 162 0.72 -23.65 12.07
C ALA A 162 0.17 -23.67 13.50
N SER A 163 -0.25 -24.83 13.99
CA SER A 163 -0.82 -24.98 15.34
C SER A 163 0.19 -24.67 16.47
N ALA A 164 1.46 -24.98 16.28
CA ALA A 164 2.51 -24.63 17.22
C ALA A 164 2.69 -23.10 17.34
N ARG A 165 2.45 -22.34 16.25
CA ARG A 165 2.58 -20.89 16.20
C ARG A 165 1.29 -20.16 16.59
N GLU A 166 0.13 -20.72 16.28
CA GLU A 166 -1.18 -20.11 16.57
C GLU A 166 -1.44 -19.98 18.06
N SER A 167 -0.97 -20.94 18.87
CA SER A 167 -1.02 -20.88 20.34
C SER A 167 -0.30 -19.67 20.93
N ALA A 168 0.67 -19.13 20.22
CA ALA A 168 1.40 -17.91 20.59
C ALA A 168 0.73 -16.62 20.06
N SER A 169 0.01 -16.71 18.91
CA SER A 169 -0.71 -15.60 18.28
C SER A 169 -1.98 -15.18 19.02
N ALA A 170 -2.66 -16.12 19.67
CA ALA A 170 -3.92 -15.85 20.38
C ALA A 170 -3.79 -14.84 21.53
N LYS A 171 -2.56 -14.61 22.03
CA LYS A 171 -2.26 -13.58 23.04
C LYS A 171 -2.03 -12.19 22.48
N LEU A 172 -1.96 -12.04 21.18
CA LEU A 172 -1.77 -10.77 20.48
C LEU A 172 -3.10 -10.29 19.83
N ALA A 173 -4.23 -10.69 20.41
CA ALA A 173 -5.54 -10.22 19.98
C ALA A 173 -5.63 -8.69 20.05
N PRO A 174 -6.31 -8.06 19.09
CA PRO A 174 -6.30 -6.62 18.94
C PRO A 174 -6.99 -5.91 20.08
N ILE A 175 -6.50 -4.74 20.34
CA ILE A 175 -7.20 -3.69 21.06
C ILE A 175 -8.29 -3.13 20.16
#